data_e3ae9d8880f1fd5002e3108b7a9f9923
#
_entry.id   e3ae9d8880f1fd5002e3108b7a9f9923
#
_cell.length_a   1.000
_cell.length_b   1.000
_cell.length_c   1.000
_cell.angle_alpha   90.00
_cell.angle_beta   90.00
_cell.angle_gamma   90.00
#
_symmetry.space_group_name_H-M   'P 1'
#
loop_
_entity.id
_entity.type
_entity.pdbx_description
1 polymer ?
#
loop_
_entity_poly.entity_id
_entity_poly.type
_entity_poly.pdbx_seq_one_letter_code
_entity_poly.pdbx_strand_id
1 'polypeptide(L)'
;NVEAPKNNAEEHFVVVRDLKTAERVFEKAKDREVAFAVVPGESLGNSESDGQLSLFSEPASNDYLAVSICFSEEDIYFICTGDEISSSFLDEKLNTLEVKSWIAPDLKTNLHRFKSKEIKADDRGRYFDMMVAAYLINPLVGEYPYDAVAKDYLGLMLSSKKDYLGKLDFTRMMKE
;
A
#
# COMPACT_ATOMS: atom_id res chain seq x y z
N ASN A 1 -20.56 0.89 -28.69
CA ASN A 1 -20.56 0.49 -27.29
C ASN A 1 -19.22 -0.16 -26.99
N VAL A 2 -18.30 0.60 -26.42
CA VAL A 2 -17.08 0.03 -25.82
C VAL A 2 -17.51 -0.38 -24.42
N GLU A 3 -17.57 -1.68 -24.15
CA GLU A 3 -17.79 -2.18 -22.80
C GLU A 3 -16.65 -1.67 -21.92
N ALA A 4 -16.99 -1.08 -20.79
CA ALA A 4 -15.99 -0.70 -19.80
C ALA A 4 -15.22 -1.96 -19.37
N PRO A 5 -13.88 -1.89 -19.22
CA PRO A 5 -13.10 -3.03 -18.77
C PRO A 5 -13.63 -3.47 -17.39
N LYS A 6 -13.94 -4.77 -17.27
CA LYS A 6 -14.37 -5.35 -16.00
C LYS A 6 -13.19 -5.38 -15.04
N ASN A 7 -13.41 -4.89 -13.82
CA ASN A 7 -12.46 -5.04 -12.74
C ASN A 7 -12.50 -6.48 -12.21
N ASN A 8 -11.53 -7.30 -12.59
CA ASN A 8 -11.43 -8.69 -12.15
C ASN A 8 -10.57 -8.85 -10.88
N ALA A 9 -10.07 -7.76 -10.31
CA ALA A 9 -9.19 -7.80 -9.14
C ALA A 9 -9.83 -8.49 -7.92
N GLU A 10 -11.14 -8.37 -7.76
CA GLU A 10 -11.89 -9.03 -6.68
C GLU A 10 -11.93 -10.56 -6.82
N GLU A 11 -11.77 -11.09 -8.03
CA GLU A 11 -11.78 -12.53 -8.31
C GLU A 11 -10.40 -13.19 -8.04
N HIS A 12 -9.33 -12.40 -8.06
CA HIS A 12 -7.93 -12.87 -7.97
C HIS A 12 -7.22 -12.46 -6.68
N PHE A 13 -7.96 -11.94 -5.73
CA PHE A 13 -7.46 -11.46 -4.46
C PHE A 13 -7.33 -12.61 -3.44
N VAL A 14 -6.14 -12.78 -2.87
CA VAL A 14 -5.84 -13.82 -1.89
C VAL A 14 -5.50 -13.20 -0.54
N VAL A 15 -6.27 -13.53 0.50
CA VAL A 15 -5.94 -13.17 1.89
C VAL A 15 -4.99 -14.20 2.47
N VAL A 16 -3.81 -13.75 2.88
CA VAL A 16 -2.75 -14.59 3.44
C VAL A 16 -2.69 -14.41 4.95
N ARG A 17 -2.87 -15.49 5.69
CA ARG A 17 -2.83 -15.51 7.16
C ARG A 17 -1.81 -16.49 7.72
N ASP A 18 -1.25 -17.36 6.89
CA ASP A 18 -0.24 -18.35 7.28
C ASP A 18 1.15 -17.92 6.81
N LEU A 19 2.14 -18.21 7.65
CA LEU A 19 3.53 -17.81 7.45
C LEU A 19 4.13 -18.40 6.16
N LYS A 20 3.83 -19.66 5.87
CA LYS A 20 4.39 -20.37 4.72
C LYS A 20 3.94 -19.74 3.38
N THR A 21 2.68 -19.36 3.30
CA THR A 21 2.17 -18.66 2.11
C THR A 21 2.75 -17.26 2.01
N ALA A 22 2.88 -16.53 3.14
CA ALA A 22 3.52 -15.23 3.16
C ALA A 22 4.97 -15.30 2.66
N GLU A 23 5.77 -16.26 3.12
CA GLU A 23 7.14 -16.48 2.65
C GLU A 23 7.19 -16.74 1.14
N ARG A 24 6.26 -17.53 0.60
CA ARG A 24 6.18 -17.79 -0.84
C ARG A 24 5.86 -16.51 -1.64
N VAL A 25 5.00 -15.66 -1.13
CA VAL A 25 4.67 -14.38 -1.78
C VAL A 25 5.91 -13.48 -1.82
N PHE A 26 6.65 -13.36 -0.73
CA PHE A 26 7.89 -12.58 -0.69
C PHE A 26 8.98 -13.19 -1.59
N GLU A 27 9.10 -14.50 -1.65
CA GLU A 27 10.03 -15.16 -2.57
C GLU A 27 9.65 -14.91 -4.04
N LYS A 28 8.35 -14.94 -4.35
CA LYS A 28 7.83 -14.64 -5.68
C LYS A 28 8.07 -13.17 -6.07
N ALA A 29 8.19 -12.26 -5.10
CA ALA A 29 8.40 -10.84 -5.31
C ALA A 29 9.83 -10.48 -5.75
N LYS A 30 10.82 -11.35 -5.49
CA LYS A 30 12.22 -11.09 -5.83
C LYS A 30 12.38 -10.84 -7.32
N ASP A 31 13.18 -9.82 -7.64
CA ASP A 31 13.52 -9.39 -9.00
C ASP A 31 12.31 -9.02 -9.89
N ARG A 32 11.14 -8.80 -9.29
CA ARG A 32 9.92 -8.38 -9.99
C ARG A 32 9.60 -6.92 -9.76
N GLU A 33 8.73 -6.40 -10.59
CA GLU A 33 8.01 -5.15 -10.32
C GLU A 33 6.89 -5.47 -9.33
N VAL A 34 6.84 -4.73 -8.23
CA VAL A 34 5.93 -4.99 -7.13
C VAL A 34 5.13 -3.75 -6.82
N ALA A 35 3.82 -3.82 -7.04
CA ALA A 35 2.91 -2.83 -6.49
C ALA A 35 2.58 -3.21 -5.03
N PHE A 36 2.60 -2.23 -4.14
CA PHE A 36 2.37 -2.49 -2.72
C PHE A 36 1.64 -1.35 -2.02
N ALA A 37 0.96 -1.69 -0.94
CA ALA A 37 0.40 -0.74 -0.01
C ALA A 37 0.48 -1.29 1.41
N VAL A 38 0.84 -0.44 2.35
CA VAL A 38 0.93 -0.79 3.77
C VAL A 38 -0.31 -0.28 4.50
N VAL A 39 -0.96 -1.18 5.23
CA VAL A 39 -2.03 -0.83 6.16
C VAL A 39 -1.42 -0.69 7.55
N PRO A 40 -1.33 0.54 8.08
CA PRO A 40 -0.74 0.77 9.40
C PRO A 40 -1.63 0.16 10.49
N GLY A 41 -1.01 -0.32 11.57
CA GLY A 41 -1.66 -0.50 12.86
C GLY A 41 -2.07 0.84 13.45
N GLU A 42 -2.92 0.81 14.46
CA GLU A 42 -3.25 2.03 15.19
C GLU A 42 -2.00 2.58 15.88
N SER A 43 -1.51 3.68 15.35
CA SER A 43 -0.96 4.67 16.27
C SER A 43 -2.15 5.25 17.01
N LEU A 44 -2.33 4.82 18.23
CA LEU A 44 -3.22 5.47 19.19
C LEU A 44 -2.64 6.84 19.57
N GLY A 45 -2.46 7.69 18.60
CA GLY A 45 -2.30 9.12 18.77
C GLY A 45 -3.62 9.74 18.41
N ASN A 46 -4.49 9.95 19.39
CA ASN A 46 -5.60 10.88 19.30
C ASN A 46 -5.05 12.21 18.80
N SER A 47 -5.19 12.48 17.54
CA SER A 47 -5.04 13.82 16.99
C SER A 47 -6.31 14.26 16.28
N GLU A 48 -7.45 14.15 16.98
CA GLU A 48 -8.54 15.09 16.82
C GLU A 48 -8.42 16.13 17.95
N SER A 49 -7.37 16.91 17.96
CA SER A 49 -7.37 18.21 18.61
C SER A 49 -6.12 18.97 18.22
N ASP A 50 -6.39 20.06 17.54
CA ASP A 50 -5.52 21.22 17.41
C ASP A 50 -4.19 21.03 16.68
N GLY A 51 -4.10 21.64 15.52
CA GLY A 51 -3.00 22.01 14.64
C GLY A 51 -1.57 22.22 15.15
N GLN A 52 -1.13 21.51 16.18
CA GLN A 52 0.25 21.46 16.61
C GLN A 52 0.85 20.10 16.29
N LEU A 53 1.50 20.04 15.12
CA LEU A 53 2.47 18.99 14.82
C LEU A 53 3.55 19.05 15.91
N SER A 54 3.50 18.12 16.85
CA SER A 54 4.58 17.93 17.80
C SER A 54 5.81 17.47 17.04
N LEU A 55 6.79 18.33 16.91
CA LEU A 55 8.09 18.08 16.27
C LEU A 55 8.90 16.98 16.99
N PHE A 56 8.43 16.52 18.15
CA PHE A 56 9.07 15.58 19.05
C PHE A 56 8.21 14.35 19.39
N SER A 57 7.14 14.09 18.64
CA SER A 57 6.43 12.83 18.80
C SER A 57 7.33 11.71 18.30
N GLU A 58 7.64 10.77 19.20
CA GLU A 58 8.28 9.51 18.81
C GLU A 58 7.44 8.89 17.70
N PRO A 59 8.07 8.32 16.64
CA PRO A 59 7.30 7.63 15.61
C PRO A 59 6.49 6.54 16.29
N ALA A 60 5.20 6.63 16.13
CA ALA A 60 4.27 5.64 16.62
C ALA A 60 4.73 4.23 16.21
N SER A 61 4.42 3.23 17.05
CA SER A 61 4.82 1.84 16.83
C SER A 61 4.58 1.46 15.37
N ASN A 62 5.61 0.90 14.72
CA ASN A 62 5.52 0.48 13.32
C ASN A 62 4.77 -0.85 13.22
N ASP A 63 3.62 -0.94 13.85
CA ASP A 63 2.79 -2.11 13.73
C ASP A 63 2.03 -2.03 12.42
N TYR A 64 2.17 -3.05 11.60
CA TYR A 64 1.39 -3.24 10.39
C TYR A 64 0.18 -4.10 10.73
N LEU A 65 -0.99 -3.74 10.23
CA LEU A 65 -2.15 -4.64 10.21
C LEU A 65 -2.08 -5.57 9.01
N ALA A 66 -1.61 -5.06 7.90
CA ALA A 66 -1.48 -5.83 6.69
C ALA A 66 -0.55 -5.13 5.67
N VAL A 67 -0.13 -5.91 4.68
CA VAL A 67 0.56 -5.43 3.49
C VAL A 67 -0.12 -6.02 2.27
N SER A 68 -0.51 -5.18 1.33
CA SER A 68 -0.94 -5.62 0.00
C SER A 68 0.28 -5.71 -0.91
N ILE A 69 0.39 -6.80 -1.64
CA ILE A 69 1.42 -7.05 -2.66
C ILE A 69 0.74 -7.51 -3.94
N CYS A 70 1.08 -6.87 -5.06
CA CYS A 70 0.50 -7.17 -6.35
C CYS A 70 1.60 -7.27 -7.41
N PHE A 71 1.53 -8.29 -8.24
CA PHE A 71 2.45 -8.53 -9.35
C PHE A 71 1.79 -8.36 -10.71
N SER A 72 0.47 -8.55 -10.79
CA SER A 72 -0.37 -8.41 -11.98
C SER A 72 -1.83 -8.31 -11.55
N GLU A 73 -2.73 -8.14 -12.50
CA GLU A 73 -4.18 -8.11 -12.24
C GLU A 73 -4.73 -9.41 -11.66
N GLU A 74 -4.02 -10.54 -11.85
CA GLU A 74 -4.40 -11.88 -11.38
C GLU A 74 -3.63 -12.34 -10.15
N ASP A 75 -2.57 -11.60 -9.74
CA ASP A 75 -1.67 -11.99 -8.67
C ASP A 75 -1.70 -10.92 -7.57
N ILE A 76 -2.75 -10.89 -6.77
CA ILE A 76 -2.98 -9.90 -5.70
C ILE A 76 -3.05 -10.63 -4.35
N TYR A 77 -2.19 -10.21 -3.42
CA TYR A 77 -2.08 -10.79 -2.09
C TYR A 77 -2.27 -9.75 -1.01
N PHE A 78 -3.06 -10.07 0.01
CA PHE A 78 -3.24 -9.24 1.19
C PHE A 78 -2.77 -10.01 2.41
N ILE A 79 -1.58 -9.69 2.89
CA ILE A 79 -0.89 -10.39 3.96
C ILE A 79 -1.25 -9.71 5.27
N CYS A 80 -2.05 -10.39 6.10
CA CYS A 80 -2.51 -9.87 7.39
C CYS A 80 -1.57 -10.28 8.52
N THR A 81 -1.32 -9.38 9.46
CA THR A 81 -0.72 -9.74 10.74
C THR A 81 -1.71 -10.50 11.61
N GLY A 82 -1.21 -11.34 12.49
CA GLY A 82 -1.99 -12.18 13.39
C GLY A 82 -1.10 -13.15 14.13
N ASP A 83 -1.64 -14.29 14.52
CA ASP A 83 -0.94 -15.29 15.34
C ASP A 83 0.31 -15.86 14.66
N GLU A 84 0.28 -16.07 13.34
CA GLU A 84 1.39 -16.66 12.60
C GLU A 84 2.31 -15.62 11.94
N ILE A 85 1.80 -14.44 11.60
CA ILE A 85 2.53 -13.40 10.87
C ILE A 85 2.64 -12.17 11.76
N SER A 86 3.82 -11.90 12.30
CA SER A 86 4.06 -10.69 13.11
C SER A 86 4.35 -9.46 12.26
N SER A 87 4.12 -8.28 12.83
CA SER A 87 4.54 -7.01 12.22
C SER A 87 6.05 -6.96 11.99
N SER A 88 6.83 -7.55 12.90
CA SER A 88 8.29 -7.63 12.78
C SER A 88 8.72 -8.48 11.59
N PHE A 89 8.02 -9.59 11.32
CA PHE A 89 8.26 -10.39 10.12
C PHE A 89 8.01 -9.59 8.84
N LEU A 90 6.89 -8.86 8.76
CA LEU A 90 6.59 -8.03 7.60
C LEU A 90 7.64 -6.92 7.43
N ASP A 91 8.04 -6.26 8.52
CA ASP A 91 9.06 -5.22 8.49
C ASP A 91 10.40 -5.76 7.98
N GLU A 92 10.86 -6.89 8.51
CA GLU A 92 12.08 -7.56 8.05
C GLU A 92 12.01 -7.91 6.57
N LYS A 93 10.93 -8.55 6.12
CA LYS A 93 10.76 -8.95 4.73
C LYS A 93 10.74 -7.75 3.79
N LEU A 94 9.97 -6.72 4.10
CA LEU A 94 9.88 -5.53 3.27
C LEU A 94 11.21 -4.75 3.20
N ASN A 95 11.97 -4.70 4.28
CA ASN A 95 13.26 -4.03 4.32
C ASN A 95 14.37 -4.80 3.60
N THR A 96 14.32 -6.12 3.61
CA THR A 96 15.35 -6.99 3.00
C THR A 96 15.01 -7.42 1.57
N LEU A 97 13.76 -7.23 1.13
CA LEU A 97 13.30 -7.66 -0.18
C LEU A 97 13.98 -6.87 -1.30
N GLU A 98 14.65 -7.58 -2.18
CA GLU A 98 15.20 -7.04 -3.41
C GLU A 98 14.19 -7.22 -4.55
N VAL A 99 13.67 -6.13 -5.06
CA VAL A 99 12.73 -6.10 -6.19
C VAL A 99 13.32 -5.30 -7.34
N LYS A 100 12.81 -5.53 -8.53
CA LYS A 100 13.18 -4.73 -9.71
C LYS A 100 12.67 -3.29 -9.57
N SER A 101 11.41 -3.12 -9.16
CA SER A 101 10.86 -1.81 -8.83
C SER A 101 9.72 -1.90 -7.80
N TRP A 102 9.64 -0.88 -6.96
CA TRP A 102 8.55 -0.64 -6.03
C TRP A 102 7.57 0.35 -6.65
N ILE A 103 6.29 -0.01 -6.68
CA ILE A 103 5.21 0.80 -7.22
C ILE A 103 4.18 1.04 -6.12
N ALA A 104 3.81 2.27 -5.87
CA ALA A 104 2.74 2.55 -4.91
C ALA A 104 1.98 3.84 -5.25
N PRO A 105 0.71 3.95 -4.86
CA PRO A 105 0.08 5.24 -4.70
C PRO A 105 0.69 5.89 -3.44
N ASP A 106 1.08 7.17 -3.53
CA ASP A 106 1.74 7.87 -2.41
C ASP A 106 2.92 7.06 -1.83
N LEU A 107 3.91 6.84 -2.67
CA LEU A 107 5.10 6.07 -2.35
C LEU A 107 5.81 6.61 -1.09
N LYS A 108 5.86 7.92 -0.93
CA LYS A 108 6.47 8.57 0.24
C LYS A 108 5.84 8.08 1.55
N THR A 109 4.51 8.13 1.66
CA THR A 109 3.79 7.66 2.84
C THR A 109 4.02 6.16 3.08
N ASN A 110 4.02 5.36 2.02
CA ASN A 110 4.28 3.92 2.15
C ASN A 110 5.71 3.64 2.61
N LEU A 111 6.72 4.32 2.06
CA LEU A 111 8.13 4.12 2.44
C LEU A 111 8.44 4.61 3.85
N HIS A 112 7.80 5.67 4.32
CA HIS A 112 7.99 6.12 5.72
C HIS A 112 7.61 5.06 6.76
N ARG A 113 6.84 4.08 6.37
CA ARG A 113 6.45 2.96 7.22
C ARG A 113 7.49 1.84 7.25
N PHE A 114 8.48 1.87 6.35
CA PHE A 114 9.64 0.96 6.39
C PHE A 114 10.76 1.60 7.21
N LYS A 115 10.94 1.15 8.43
CA LYS A 115 11.85 1.76 9.43
C LYS A 115 13.29 1.95 8.99
N SER A 116 13.81 1.09 8.11
CA SER A 116 15.25 0.97 7.89
C SER A 116 15.67 1.08 6.44
N LYS A 117 14.76 1.29 5.50
CA LYS A 117 15.14 1.36 4.09
C LYS A 117 15.68 2.73 3.73
N GLU A 118 17.00 2.87 3.79
CA GLU A 118 17.67 4.01 3.18
C GLU A 118 17.54 3.93 1.66
N ILE A 119 16.87 4.92 1.06
CA ILE A 119 16.84 5.08 -0.39
C ILE A 119 18.17 5.71 -0.80
N LYS A 120 19.01 4.92 -1.46
CA LYS A 120 20.29 5.39 -1.97
C LYS A 120 20.13 6.10 -3.32
N ALA A 121 21.05 6.98 -3.64
CA ALA A 121 21.04 7.69 -4.92
C ALA A 121 21.06 6.77 -6.14
N ASP A 122 21.64 5.56 -6.01
CA ASP A 122 21.73 4.55 -7.06
C ASP A 122 20.42 3.76 -7.24
N ASP A 123 19.45 3.91 -6.32
CA ASP A 123 18.12 3.28 -6.42
C ASP A 123 17.18 4.03 -7.37
N ARG A 124 17.68 5.03 -8.10
CA ARG A 124 16.92 5.76 -9.11
C ARG A 124 16.34 4.81 -10.14
N GLY A 125 15.03 4.90 -10.35
CA GLY A 125 14.29 4.01 -11.25
C GLY A 125 13.72 2.75 -10.59
N ARG A 126 14.07 2.47 -9.33
CA ARG A 126 13.45 1.38 -8.57
C ARG A 126 12.15 1.78 -7.87
N TYR A 127 11.79 3.05 -7.92
CA TYR A 127 10.62 3.57 -7.22
C TYR A 127 9.72 4.31 -8.19
N PHE A 128 8.45 3.92 -8.24
CA PHE A 128 7.43 4.55 -9.07
C PHE A 128 6.25 4.97 -8.19
N ASP A 129 6.01 6.28 -8.14
CA ASP A 129 4.84 6.84 -7.46
C ASP A 129 3.75 7.15 -8.48
N MET A 130 2.62 6.47 -8.37
CA MET A 130 1.50 6.62 -9.28
C MET A 130 0.88 8.02 -9.21
N MET A 131 0.81 8.63 -8.03
CA MET A 131 0.22 9.96 -7.85
C MET A 131 1.13 11.04 -8.43
N VAL A 132 2.44 10.93 -8.24
CA VAL A 132 3.43 11.83 -8.85
C VAL A 132 3.41 11.69 -10.37
N ALA A 133 3.32 10.47 -10.89
CA ALA A 133 3.21 10.24 -12.33
C ALA A 133 1.94 10.90 -12.92
N ALA A 134 0.80 10.74 -12.27
CA ALA A 134 -0.45 11.38 -12.68
C ALA A 134 -0.35 12.91 -12.64
N TYR A 135 0.28 13.48 -11.61
CA TYR A 135 0.56 14.92 -11.53
C TYR A 135 1.43 15.41 -12.70
N LEU A 136 2.47 14.67 -13.06
CA LEU A 136 3.36 15.08 -14.18
C LEU A 136 2.65 15.05 -15.53
N ILE A 137 1.65 14.18 -15.70
CA ILE A 137 0.84 14.12 -16.93
C ILE A 137 -0.18 15.26 -16.98
N ASN A 138 -0.85 15.54 -15.87
CA ASN A 138 -1.86 16.59 -15.79
C ASN A 138 -1.78 17.37 -14.47
N PRO A 139 -0.96 18.43 -14.39
CA PRO A 139 -0.73 19.18 -13.14
C PRO A 139 -1.89 20.12 -12.74
N LEU A 140 -2.96 20.17 -13.54
CA LEU A 140 -4.09 21.07 -13.29
C LEU A 140 -5.13 20.49 -12.32
N VAL A 141 -4.98 19.23 -11.96
CA VAL A 141 -5.87 18.55 -11.00
C VAL A 141 -5.31 18.75 -9.57
N GLY A 142 -6.18 19.07 -8.63
CA GLY A 142 -5.76 19.37 -7.24
C GLY A 142 -5.37 18.13 -6.42
N GLU A 143 -5.96 16.97 -6.73
CA GLU A 143 -5.75 15.70 -6.02
C GLU A 143 -5.77 14.54 -7.00
N TYR A 144 -5.00 13.48 -6.70
CA TYR A 144 -4.86 12.29 -7.54
C TYR A 144 -5.21 11.00 -6.75
N PRO A 145 -6.45 10.86 -6.24
CA PRO A 145 -6.83 9.65 -5.55
C PRO A 145 -6.83 8.46 -6.52
N TYR A 146 -6.55 7.26 -5.98
CA TYR A 146 -6.34 6.07 -6.80
C TYR A 146 -7.52 5.72 -7.72
N ASP A 147 -8.73 5.94 -7.25
CA ASP A 147 -9.97 5.70 -8.01
C ASP A 147 -10.12 6.66 -9.19
N ALA A 148 -9.80 7.95 -9.02
CA ALA A 148 -9.78 8.91 -10.11
C ALA A 148 -8.68 8.58 -11.13
N VAL A 149 -7.47 8.24 -10.68
CA VAL A 149 -6.35 7.86 -11.56
C VAL A 149 -6.70 6.59 -12.35
N ALA A 150 -7.27 5.57 -11.70
CA ALA A 150 -7.70 4.35 -12.37
C ALA A 150 -8.78 4.62 -13.43
N LYS A 151 -9.74 5.48 -13.14
CA LYS A 151 -10.78 5.89 -14.07
C LYS A 151 -10.21 6.63 -15.28
N ASP A 152 -9.36 7.62 -15.03
CA ASP A 152 -8.90 8.56 -16.06
C ASP A 152 -7.89 7.91 -17.01
N TYR A 153 -7.03 7.01 -16.51
CA TYR A 153 -5.96 6.40 -17.30
C TYR A 153 -6.22 4.96 -17.74
N LEU A 154 -7.04 4.21 -16.99
CA LEU A 154 -7.33 2.80 -17.29
C LEU A 154 -8.80 2.56 -17.66
N GLY A 155 -9.69 3.55 -17.47
CA GLY A 155 -11.13 3.37 -17.65
C GLY A 155 -11.78 2.48 -16.58
N LEU A 156 -11.06 2.17 -15.48
CA LEU A 156 -11.55 1.31 -14.41
C LEU A 156 -12.36 2.11 -13.40
N MET A 157 -13.56 1.65 -13.11
CA MET A 157 -14.42 2.23 -12.08
C MET A 157 -14.18 1.50 -10.75
N LEU A 158 -13.34 2.07 -9.91
CA LEU A 158 -13.06 1.57 -8.57
C LEU A 158 -13.88 2.36 -7.53
N SER A 159 -14.30 1.68 -6.47
CA SER A 159 -14.88 2.35 -5.32
C SER A 159 -13.82 3.15 -4.59
N SER A 160 -14.14 4.38 -4.18
CA SER A 160 -13.23 5.20 -3.41
C SER A 160 -13.04 4.63 -2.00
N LYS A 161 -11.95 5.03 -1.33
CA LYS A 161 -11.75 4.70 0.09
C LYS A 161 -12.94 5.10 0.95
N LYS A 162 -13.58 6.23 0.63
CA LYS A 162 -14.76 6.73 1.34
C LYS A 162 -15.99 5.85 1.14
N ASP A 163 -16.16 5.25 -0.04
CA ASP A 163 -17.29 4.36 -0.34
C ASP A 163 -17.20 3.08 0.48
N TYR A 164 -15.98 2.52 0.65
CA TYR A 164 -15.76 1.33 1.47
C TYR A 164 -15.82 1.59 2.97
N LEU A 165 -15.16 2.64 3.44
CA LEU A 165 -14.98 2.88 4.87
C LEU A 165 -16.06 3.79 5.45
N GLY A 166 -16.75 4.58 4.61
CA GLY A 166 -17.71 5.58 5.08
C GLY A 166 -17.05 6.56 6.06
N LYS A 167 -17.49 6.51 7.33
CA LYS A 167 -16.92 7.26 8.44
C LYS A 167 -15.92 6.44 9.29
N LEU A 168 -15.75 5.16 8.97
CA LEU A 168 -14.84 4.27 9.68
C LEU A 168 -13.42 4.42 9.11
N ASP A 169 -12.41 4.24 9.94
CA ASP A 169 -11.07 4.00 9.46
C ASP A 169 -10.83 2.49 9.22
N PHE A 170 -9.76 2.18 8.53
CA PHE A 170 -9.43 0.80 8.17
C PHE A 170 -9.22 -0.10 9.39
N THR A 171 -8.70 0.47 10.47
CA THR A 171 -8.42 -0.23 11.71
C THR A 171 -9.68 -0.69 12.42
N ARG A 172 -10.72 0.15 12.43
CA ARG A 172 -12.02 -0.21 13.02
C ARG A 172 -12.72 -1.29 12.20
N MET A 173 -12.64 -1.21 10.88
CA MET A 173 -13.25 -2.20 10.00
C MET A 173 -12.61 -3.60 10.12
N MET A 174 -11.32 -3.68 10.45
CA MET A 174 -10.61 -4.97 10.64
C MET A 174 -10.91 -5.63 11.98
N LYS A 175 -11.53 -4.92 12.93
CA LYS A 175 -11.90 -5.43 14.27
C LYS A 175 -13.35 -5.92 14.37
N GLU A 176 -14.20 -5.60 13.40
CA GLU A 176 -15.57 -6.09 13.25
C GLU A 176 -15.63 -7.35 12.36
#